data_6b73f95fc81cf286e9921ea7aa39485d
#
_entry.id   6b73f95fc81cf286e9921ea7aa39485d
#
_cell.length_a   1.000
_cell.length_b   1.000
_cell.length_c   1.000
_cell.angle_alpha   90.00
_cell.angle_beta   90.00
_cell.angle_gamma   90.00
#
_symmetry.space_group_name_H-M   'P 1'
#
loop_
_entity.id
_entity.type
_entity.pdbx_description
1 polymer ?
#
loop_
_entity_poly.entity_id
_entity_poly.type
_entity_poly.pdbx_seq_one_letter_code
_entity_poly.pdbx_strand_id
1 'polypeptide(L)'
;MSIQTTFPSVSPSPGFAGIGSKKRGKADRNFAGNCIFAAMNNVVTLFTELGARLRSFGADEATQHVIAEAHAANGWFLPGEIVRAVRTIGDDMLRRDRLEAWLAAYPALGRPHESRNVLVIMAGNIPLVGFFDLLCVAVAGHRCLVKPSTKDRILMEYVVRQLQAIDPAAPVMLYEGSQPVEAVIATGSDNANRYFRARYAGIPSLLRGSRQSVAVLSGRETGAQLRGLADDIWAYSGLGCRSVSLLFLPRNEPEPALQMPTVNPKYKNNYIQQRALLEMQRKPFVDLGASLLVEERSFPNALSRIHCARYDSLDEVRDWLAEHDDQLQCVVSECLAHSRRVDFGRAQSPALTDYPDDRDVLAWLATLNG
;
A
#
# COMPACT_ATOMS: atom_id res chain seq x y z
N MET A 1 -2.65 -9.16 -56.59
CA MET A 1 -1.34 -9.86 -56.61
C MET A 1 -1.15 -10.49 -55.25
N SER A 2 -1.53 -11.76 -55.12
CA SER A 2 -1.44 -12.51 -53.86
C SER A 2 -0.13 -13.29 -53.85
N ILE A 3 0.66 -13.13 -52.83
CA ILE A 3 1.87 -13.92 -52.60
C ILE A 3 1.53 -14.95 -51.50
N GLN A 4 1.38 -16.20 -51.92
CA GLN A 4 1.38 -17.36 -51.05
C GLN A 4 2.82 -17.73 -50.71
N THR A 5 3.13 -17.81 -49.41
CA THR A 5 4.36 -18.44 -48.92
C THR A 5 4.01 -19.76 -48.23
N THR A 6 4.42 -20.84 -48.89
CA THR A 6 4.37 -22.23 -48.43
C THR A 6 5.46 -22.52 -47.40
N PHE A 7 5.10 -23.16 -46.29
CA PHE A 7 6.02 -23.75 -45.32
C PHE A 7 6.23 -25.24 -45.61
N PRO A 8 7.46 -25.79 -45.47
CA PRO A 8 7.71 -27.22 -45.64
C PRO A 8 7.35 -27.99 -44.36
N SER A 9 6.73 -29.16 -44.59
CA SER A 9 6.39 -30.19 -43.61
C SER A 9 7.66 -30.90 -43.09
N VAL A 10 7.79 -31.03 -41.78
CA VAL A 10 8.81 -31.89 -41.14
C VAL A 10 8.14 -33.16 -40.61
N SER A 11 8.65 -34.30 -41.05
CA SER A 11 8.24 -35.65 -40.66
C SER A 11 8.71 -36.02 -39.24
N PRO A 12 8.01 -36.90 -38.51
CA PRO A 12 8.43 -37.30 -37.18
C PRO A 12 9.46 -38.46 -37.26
N SER A 13 10.52 -38.37 -36.45
CA SER A 13 11.49 -39.42 -36.20
C SER A 13 11.12 -40.27 -34.99
N PRO A 14 11.59 -41.55 -34.89
CA PRO A 14 11.01 -42.57 -34.04
C PRO A 14 11.49 -42.60 -32.60
N GLY A 15 10.71 -43.25 -31.75
CA GLY A 15 10.74 -43.29 -30.31
C GLY A 15 12.04 -43.77 -29.67
N PHE A 16 12.27 -43.25 -28.47
CA PHE A 16 13.15 -43.79 -27.47
C PHE A 16 12.34 -44.43 -26.34
N ALA A 17 12.60 -45.69 -26.09
CA ALA A 17 12.00 -46.51 -25.06
C ALA A 17 12.49 -46.11 -23.65
N GLY A 18 11.63 -46.34 -22.68
CA GLY A 18 11.66 -46.08 -21.27
C GLY A 18 13.01 -46.14 -20.54
N ILE A 19 13.22 -45.18 -19.67
CA ILE A 19 14.13 -45.24 -18.53
C ILE A 19 13.32 -44.98 -17.27
N GLY A 20 13.43 -45.90 -16.33
CA GLY A 20 12.66 -46.07 -15.13
C GLY A 20 12.50 -44.84 -14.24
N SER A 21 11.36 -44.76 -13.61
CA SER A 21 11.07 -43.87 -12.50
C SER A 21 11.98 -44.13 -11.30
N LYS A 22 13.07 -43.39 -11.17
CA LYS A 22 13.82 -43.33 -9.91
C LYS A 22 12.98 -42.58 -8.88
N LYS A 23 12.55 -43.29 -7.83
CA LYS A 23 11.99 -42.70 -6.61
C LYS A 23 12.96 -41.63 -6.11
N ARG A 24 12.60 -40.34 -6.23
CA ARG A 24 13.33 -39.25 -5.58
C ARG A 24 13.30 -39.50 -4.06
N GLY A 25 14.44 -39.70 -3.48
CA GLY A 25 14.61 -40.12 -2.09
C GLY A 25 14.31 -39.00 -1.10
N LYS A 26 14.04 -39.39 0.16
CA LYS A 26 13.82 -38.48 1.31
C LYS A 26 14.96 -37.46 1.51
N ALA A 27 16.17 -37.74 1.05
CA ALA A 27 17.34 -36.87 1.09
C ALA A 27 17.19 -35.60 0.21
N ASP A 28 16.60 -35.74 -1.00
CA ASP A 28 16.41 -34.59 -1.90
C ASP A 28 15.39 -33.59 -1.37
N ARG A 29 14.37 -34.05 -0.62
CA ARG A 29 13.38 -33.19 0.02
C ARG A 29 13.95 -32.38 1.18
N ASN A 30 14.85 -32.94 1.97
CA ASN A 30 15.51 -32.23 3.06
C ASN A 30 16.53 -31.21 2.55
N PHE A 31 17.24 -31.49 1.45
CA PHE A 31 18.18 -30.56 0.85
C PHE A 31 17.48 -29.36 0.22
N ALA A 32 16.39 -29.58 -0.52
CA ALA A 32 15.57 -28.52 -1.08
C ALA A 32 14.92 -27.65 0.03
N GLY A 33 14.41 -28.26 1.10
CA GLY A 33 13.85 -27.53 2.25
C GLY A 33 14.88 -26.63 2.95
N ASN A 34 16.12 -27.11 3.12
CA ASN A 34 17.18 -26.30 3.74
C ASN A 34 17.62 -25.11 2.86
N CYS A 35 17.68 -25.28 1.53
CA CYS A 35 18.04 -24.20 0.61
C CYS A 35 17.00 -23.07 0.61
N ILE A 36 15.71 -23.39 0.73
CA ILE A 36 14.63 -22.41 0.71
C ILE A 36 14.52 -21.69 2.04
N PHE A 37 14.68 -22.41 3.15
CA PHE A 37 14.72 -21.78 4.47
C PHE A 37 15.91 -20.80 4.56
N ALA A 38 17.06 -21.15 3.96
CA ALA A 38 18.20 -20.25 3.83
C ALA A 38 17.87 -19.02 2.95
N ALA A 39 17.19 -19.19 1.81
CA ALA A 39 16.80 -18.09 0.94
C ALA A 39 15.81 -17.12 1.62
N MET A 40 14.81 -17.65 2.34
CA MET A 40 13.87 -16.83 3.09
C MET A 40 14.56 -16.07 4.24
N ASN A 41 15.48 -16.71 4.96
CA ASN A 41 16.30 -16.05 5.98
C ASN A 41 17.17 -14.93 5.40
N ASN A 42 17.73 -15.12 4.19
CA ASN A 42 18.50 -14.08 3.51
C ASN A 42 17.65 -12.86 3.17
N VAL A 43 16.42 -13.04 2.69
CA VAL A 43 15.50 -11.94 2.38
C VAL A 43 15.05 -11.24 3.66
N VAL A 44 14.74 -11.95 4.74
CA VAL A 44 14.45 -11.34 6.05
C VAL A 44 15.64 -10.53 6.56
N THR A 45 16.86 -11.05 6.41
CA THR A 45 18.08 -10.33 6.80
C THR A 45 18.28 -9.07 5.96
N LEU A 46 18.10 -9.15 4.64
CA LEU A 46 18.16 -8.02 3.71
C LEU A 46 17.22 -6.88 4.15
N PHE A 47 15.94 -7.20 4.41
CA PHE A 47 14.97 -6.19 4.81
C PHE A 47 15.17 -5.69 6.24
N THR A 48 15.68 -6.51 7.14
CA THR A 48 16.05 -6.08 8.50
C THR A 48 17.19 -5.05 8.46
N GLU A 49 18.19 -5.27 7.59
CA GLU A 49 19.29 -4.33 7.40
C GLU A 49 18.83 -3.04 6.71
N LEU A 50 17.97 -3.14 5.69
CA LEU A 50 17.31 -1.96 5.13
C LEU A 50 16.60 -1.18 6.23
N GLY A 51 15.81 -1.85 7.09
CA GLY A 51 15.11 -1.23 8.21
C GLY A 51 16.06 -0.47 9.15
N ALA A 52 17.24 -1.01 9.43
CA ALA A 52 18.26 -0.31 10.22
C ALA A 52 18.69 1.00 9.57
N ARG A 53 18.92 1.01 8.25
CA ARG A 53 19.27 2.24 7.50
C ARG A 53 18.11 3.24 7.46
N LEU A 54 16.87 2.77 7.25
CA LEU A 54 15.70 3.65 7.17
C LEU A 54 15.38 4.34 8.51
N ARG A 55 15.66 3.72 9.65
CA ARG A 55 15.47 4.33 10.97
C ARG A 55 16.33 5.59 11.20
N SER A 56 17.50 5.66 10.58
CA SER A 56 18.38 6.84 10.64
C SER A 56 18.18 7.83 9.48
N PHE A 57 17.23 7.58 8.58
CA PHE A 57 16.98 8.45 7.42
C PHE A 57 16.68 9.89 7.85
N GLY A 58 17.36 10.84 7.19
CA GLY A 58 17.29 12.28 7.52
C GLY A 58 18.28 12.72 8.61
N ALA A 59 19.17 11.83 9.08
CA ALA A 59 20.19 12.19 10.08
C ALA A 59 21.52 12.67 9.47
N ASP A 60 21.79 12.34 8.21
CA ASP A 60 23.01 12.68 7.48
C ASP A 60 22.73 13.52 6.23
N GLU A 61 23.78 14.14 5.68
CA GLU A 61 23.70 15.03 4.52
C GLU A 61 23.16 14.32 3.27
N ALA A 62 23.54 13.06 3.04
CA ALA A 62 23.10 12.31 1.87
C ALA A 62 21.59 12.07 1.89
N THR A 63 21.03 11.68 3.04
CA THR A 63 19.58 11.47 3.19
C THR A 63 18.83 12.81 3.24
N GLN A 64 19.40 13.90 3.76
CA GLN A 64 18.84 15.25 3.66
C GLN A 64 18.74 15.72 2.19
N HIS A 65 19.72 15.39 1.36
CA HIS A 65 19.67 15.68 -0.08
C HIS A 65 18.51 14.93 -0.77
N VAL A 66 18.32 13.64 -0.46
CA VAL A 66 17.19 12.86 -1.00
C VAL A 66 15.85 13.47 -0.58
N ILE A 67 15.73 13.95 0.67
CA ILE A 67 14.52 14.63 1.14
C ILE A 67 14.24 15.89 0.33
N ALA A 68 15.28 16.72 0.12
CA ALA A 68 15.16 17.96 -0.64
C ALA A 68 14.78 17.71 -2.10
N GLU A 69 15.39 16.73 -2.76
CA GLU A 69 15.05 16.31 -4.13
C GLU A 69 13.61 15.79 -4.23
N ALA A 70 13.18 14.92 -3.32
CA ALA A 70 11.84 14.36 -3.31
C ALA A 70 10.77 15.45 -3.09
N HIS A 71 11.03 16.40 -2.19
CA HIS A 71 10.16 17.56 -1.98
C HIS A 71 10.10 18.47 -3.21
N ALA A 72 11.24 18.76 -3.84
CA ALA A 72 11.31 19.56 -5.06
C ALA A 72 10.57 18.92 -6.23
N ALA A 73 10.68 17.59 -6.39
CA ALA A 73 9.98 16.85 -7.44
C ALA A 73 8.47 16.74 -7.18
N ASN A 74 8.07 16.68 -5.91
CA ASN A 74 6.66 16.63 -5.52
C ASN A 74 6.39 17.48 -4.27
N GLY A 75 6.00 18.72 -4.44
CA GLY A 75 5.69 19.65 -3.35
C GLY A 75 4.50 19.24 -2.45
N TRP A 76 3.83 18.12 -2.72
CA TRP A 76 2.91 17.50 -1.76
C TRP A 76 3.64 16.76 -0.63
N PHE A 77 4.84 16.28 -0.88
CA PHE A 77 5.66 15.56 0.08
C PHE A 77 6.42 16.55 0.96
N LEU A 78 5.88 16.90 2.12
CA LEU A 78 6.58 17.74 3.07
C LEU A 78 7.81 17.01 3.66
N PRO A 79 8.93 17.69 3.89
CA PRO A 79 10.15 17.05 4.42
C PRO A 79 9.92 16.22 5.67
N GLY A 80 9.13 16.73 6.64
CA GLY A 80 8.78 15.98 7.84
C GLY A 80 7.95 14.71 7.57
N GLU A 81 7.06 14.76 6.59
CA GLU A 81 6.24 13.61 6.19
C GLU A 81 7.05 12.55 5.42
N ILE A 82 8.03 12.97 4.62
CA ILE A 82 9.00 12.06 3.98
C ILE A 82 9.77 11.29 5.05
N VAL A 83 10.35 12.01 6.02
CA VAL A 83 11.10 11.38 7.13
C VAL A 83 10.21 10.43 7.92
N ARG A 84 8.99 10.86 8.24
CA ARG A 84 8.01 10.04 8.94
C ARG A 84 7.73 8.74 8.19
N ALA A 85 7.38 8.80 6.91
CA ALA A 85 7.06 7.63 6.09
C ALA A 85 8.22 6.64 6.02
N VAL A 86 9.44 7.13 5.75
CA VAL A 86 10.64 6.28 5.65
C VAL A 86 10.96 5.62 6.99
N ARG A 87 10.95 6.37 8.10
CA ARG A 87 11.25 5.82 9.43
C ARG A 87 10.18 4.84 9.91
N THR A 88 8.90 5.14 9.68
CA THR A 88 7.79 4.24 10.05
C THR A 88 7.94 2.87 9.38
N ILE A 89 8.37 2.82 8.11
CA ILE A 89 8.69 1.55 7.44
C ILE A 89 9.80 0.80 8.20
N GLY A 90 10.87 1.47 8.58
CA GLY A 90 11.98 0.87 9.33
C GLY A 90 11.58 0.38 10.73
N ASP A 91 10.73 1.14 11.43
CA ASP A 91 10.32 0.87 12.80
C ASP A 91 9.17 -0.14 12.91
N ASP A 92 8.18 -0.05 12.01
CA ASP A 92 6.95 -0.83 12.13
C ASP A 92 6.95 -2.08 11.22
N MET A 93 7.59 -2.05 10.06
CA MET A 93 7.54 -3.18 9.12
C MET A 93 8.83 -4.01 9.10
N LEU A 94 10.02 -3.38 9.21
CA LEU A 94 11.29 -4.04 8.91
C LEU A 94 12.08 -4.49 10.14
N ARG A 95 11.41 -4.70 11.27
CA ARG A 95 12.01 -5.37 12.42
C ARG A 95 12.00 -6.87 12.21
N ARG A 96 13.11 -7.54 12.52
CA ARG A 96 13.26 -8.99 12.34
C ARG A 96 12.15 -9.78 13.03
N ASP A 97 11.86 -9.45 14.29
CA ASP A 97 10.83 -10.10 15.09
C ASP A 97 9.44 -10.00 14.43
N ARG A 98 9.11 -8.84 13.86
CA ARG A 98 7.82 -8.62 13.17
C ARG A 98 7.76 -9.35 11.83
N LEU A 99 8.84 -9.31 11.04
CA LEU A 99 8.93 -10.02 9.76
C LEU A 99 8.81 -11.54 9.96
N GLU A 100 9.53 -12.10 10.92
CA GLU A 100 9.50 -13.55 11.22
C GLU A 100 8.11 -13.97 11.74
N ALA A 101 7.50 -13.20 12.65
CA ALA A 101 6.14 -13.47 13.14
C ALA A 101 5.09 -13.41 12.02
N TRP A 102 5.19 -12.43 11.12
CA TRP A 102 4.30 -12.31 9.98
C TRP A 102 4.43 -13.47 9.01
N LEU A 103 5.66 -13.82 8.61
CA LEU A 103 5.94 -14.90 7.67
C LEU A 103 5.63 -16.29 8.22
N ALA A 104 5.66 -16.47 9.54
CA ALA A 104 5.26 -17.73 10.19
C ALA A 104 3.81 -18.12 9.90
N ALA A 105 2.94 -17.15 9.60
CA ALA A 105 1.55 -17.40 9.18
C ALA A 105 1.43 -17.97 7.75
N TYR A 106 2.52 -17.96 6.95
CA TYR A 106 2.52 -18.36 5.53
C TYR A 106 3.48 -19.52 5.23
N PRO A 107 3.27 -20.72 5.80
CA PRO A 107 4.19 -21.85 5.59
C PRO A 107 4.27 -22.32 4.13
N ALA A 108 3.29 -21.94 3.31
CA ALA A 108 3.29 -22.22 1.87
C ALA A 108 4.43 -21.52 1.11
N LEU A 109 4.86 -20.33 1.55
CA LEU A 109 5.97 -19.58 0.95
C LEU A 109 7.32 -20.27 1.15
N GLY A 110 7.47 -21.10 2.17
CA GLY A 110 8.66 -21.93 2.41
C GLY A 110 8.75 -23.18 1.52
N ARG A 111 7.86 -23.38 0.54
CA ARG A 111 7.91 -24.51 -0.40
C ARG A 111 8.73 -24.15 -1.64
N PRO A 112 9.43 -25.14 -2.27
CA PRO A 112 10.11 -24.92 -3.54
C PRO A 112 9.15 -24.45 -4.63
N HIS A 113 9.48 -23.35 -5.28
CA HIS A 113 8.74 -22.82 -6.43
C HIS A 113 9.68 -22.09 -7.38
N GLU A 114 9.23 -21.85 -8.60
CA GLU A 114 9.92 -21.00 -9.56
C GLU A 114 9.69 -19.53 -9.23
N SER A 115 10.77 -18.75 -9.17
CA SER A 115 10.68 -17.31 -8.98
C SER A 115 10.13 -16.65 -10.23
N ARG A 116 9.03 -15.88 -10.09
CA ARG A 116 8.39 -15.13 -11.18
C ARG A 116 8.77 -13.66 -11.14
N ASN A 117 8.71 -13.02 -12.29
CA ASN A 117 8.84 -11.58 -12.41
C ASN A 117 7.48 -10.92 -12.16
N VAL A 118 7.32 -10.30 -11.01
CA VAL A 118 6.10 -9.59 -10.61
C VAL A 118 6.29 -8.09 -10.80
N LEU A 119 5.54 -7.50 -11.71
CA LEU A 119 5.54 -6.05 -11.92
C LEU A 119 4.68 -5.37 -10.85
N VAL A 120 5.29 -4.45 -10.09
CA VAL A 120 4.58 -3.62 -9.10
C VAL A 120 4.45 -2.21 -9.63
N ILE A 121 3.25 -1.83 -10.08
CA ILE A 121 2.91 -0.48 -10.54
C ILE A 121 2.37 0.31 -9.34
N MET A 122 3.15 1.28 -8.91
CA MET A 122 2.93 1.97 -7.64
C MET A 122 2.16 3.28 -7.82
N ALA A 123 1.24 3.56 -6.90
CA ALA A 123 0.71 4.90 -6.70
C ALA A 123 1.84 5.82 -6.16
N GLY A 124 1.57 7.12 -6.07
CA GLY A 124 2.54 8.10 -5.57
C GLY A 124 1.84 9.31 -4.97
N ASN A 125 0.72 9.07 -4.31
CA ASN A 125 -0.03 10.10 -3.61
C ASN A 125 0.57 10.44 -2.24
N ILE A 126 1.24 9.46 -1.59
CA ILE A 126 2.00 9.63 -0.35
C ILE A 126 3.39 8.99 -0.50
N PRO A 127 4.40 9.39 0.31
CA PRO A 127 5.75 8.84 0.23
C PRO A 127 5.77 7.33 0.45
N LEU A 128 6.45 6.59 -0.43
CA LEU A 128 6.69 5.15 -0.36
C LEU A 128 5.43 4.28 -0.24
N VAL A 129 4.29 4.73 -0.75
CA VAL A 129 3.01 3.99 -0.65
C VAL A 129 3.07 2.58 -1.27
N GLY A 130 3.92 2.37 -2.28
CA GLY A 130 4.12 1.08 -2.94
C GLY A 130 5.12 0.15 -2.26
N PHE A 131 5.76 0.57 -1.16
CA PHE A 131 6.81 -0.20 -0.50
C PHE A 131 6.31 -1.56 0.02
N PHE A 132 5.11 -1.60 0.59
CA PHE A 132 4.55 -2.85 1.13
C PHE A 132 4.40 -3.94 0.06
N ASP A 133 4.00 -3.60 -1.16
CA ASP A 133 3.91 -4.56 -2.26
C ASP A 133 5.27 -5.08 -2.70
N LEU A 134 6.27 -4.20 -2.76
CA LEU A 134 7.65 -4.59 -3.03
C LEU A 134 8.14 -5.59 -1.98
N LEU A 135 7.90 -5.31 -0.68
CA LEU A 135 8.24 -6.21 0.42
C LEU A 135 7.54 -7.57 0.24
N CYS A 136 6.22 -7.58 0.00
CA CYS A 136 5.45 -8.81 -0.19
C CYS A 136 6.00 -9.68 -1.33
N VAL A 137 6.30 -9.08 -2.49
CA VAL A 137 6.84 -9.81 -3.65
C VAL A 137 8.19 -10.43 -3.33
N ALA A 138 9.08 -9.66 -2.70
CA ALA A 138 10.43 -10.15 -2.39
C ALA A 138 10.41 -11.26 -1.33
N VAL A 139 9.64 -11.12 -0.24
CA VAL A 139 9.55 -12.15 0.80
C VAL A 139 8.79 -13.40 0.34
N ALA A 140 7.94 -13.28 -0.68
CA ALA A 140 7.29 -14.41 -1.32
C ALA A 140 8.23 -15.21 -2.25
N GLY A 141 9.49 -14.78 -2.43
CA GLY A 141 10.49 -15.48 -3.25
C GLY A 141 10.41 -15.11 -4.75
N HIS A 142 9.71 -14.06 -5.10
CA HIS A 142 9.60 -13.58 -6.49
C HIS A 142 10.51 -12.37 -6.75
N ARG A 143 10.80 -12.10 -8.03
CA ARG A 143 11.52 -10.89 -8.45
C ARG A 143 10.56 -9.73 -8.59
N CYS A 144 10.81 -8.66 -7.86
CA CYS A 144 10.01 -7.45 -7.89
C CYS A 144 10.52 -6.49 -8.97
N LEU A 145 9.74 -6.30 -10.03
CA LEU A 145 9.97 -5.27 -11.03
C LEU A 145 9.23 -3.99 -10.60
N VAL A 146 9.96 -3.03 -10.09
CA VAL A 146 9.40 -1.80 -9.50
C VAL A 146 9.14 -0.76 -10.59
N LYS A 147 7.88 -0.37 -10.76
CA LYS A 147 7.47 0.76 -11.59
C LYS A 147 6.92 1.87 -10.69
N PRO A 148 7.77 2.77 -10.20
CA PRO A 148 7.32 3.84 -9.33
C PRO A 148 6.44 4.84 -10.09
N SER A 149 5.56 5.52 -9.36
CA SER A 149 4.92 6.73 -9.85
C SER A 149 5.97 7.82 -10.07
N THR A 150 5.79 8.67 -11.07
CA THR A 150 6.64 9.84 -11.27
C THR A 150 6.67 10.77 -10.06
N LYS A 151 5.61 10.77 -9.25
CA LYS A 151 5.47 11.59 -8.03
C LYS A 151 6.30 11.08 -6.84
N ASP A 152 6.67 9.80 -6.83
CA ASP A 152 7.40 9.14 -5.72
C ASP A 152 8.67 8.43 -6.22
N ARG A 153 9.13 8.79 -7.39
CA ARG A 153 10.24 8.11 -8.06
C ARG A 153 11.54 8.19 -7.26
N ILE A 154 11.87 9.35 -6.72
CA ILE A 154 13.13 9.61 -6.03
C ILE A 154 13.27 8.72 -4.79
N LEU A 155 12.21 8.63 -3.97
CA LEU A 155 12.24 7.81 -2.76
C LEU A 155 12.25 6.31 -3.08
N MET A 156 11.49 5.86 -4.07
CA MET A 156 11.50 4.45 -4.47
C MET A 156 12.83 4.03 -5.08
N GLU A 157 13.45 4.87 -5.92
CA GLU A 157 14.80 4.62 -6.44
C GLU A 157 15.85 4.60 -5.33
N TYR A 158 15.71 5.46 -4.33
CA TYR A 158 16.56 5.42 -3.14
C TYR A 158 16.45 4.07 -2.43
N VAL A 159 15.23 3.59 -2.17
CA VAL A 159 15.00 2.28 -1.52
C VAL A 159 15.59 1.12 -2.33
N VAL A 160 15.36 1.10 -3.65
CA VAL A 160 15.93 0.05 -4.53
C VAL A 160 17.44 0.07 -4.49
N ARG A 161 18.08 1.26 -4.57
CA ARG A 161 19.54 1.40 -4.44
C ARG A 161 20.05 0.91 -3.08
N GLN A 162 19.33 1.19 -1.98
CA GLN A 162 19.73 0.70 -0.65
C GLN A 162 19.68 -0.83 -0.57
N LEU A 163 18.65 -1.46 -1.12
CA LEU A 163 18.54 -2.93 -1.18
C LEU A 163 19.71 -3.54 -1.99
N GLN A 164 20.00 -2.99 -3.16
CA GLN A 164 21.10 -3.44 -4.02
C GLN A 164 22.49 -3.17 -3.42
N ALA A 165 22.62 -2.13 -2.60
CA ALA A 165 23.87 -1.84 -1.86
C ALA A 165 24.08 -2.78 -0.66
N ILE A 166 23.01 -3.37 -0.11
CA ILE A 166 23.10 -4.40 0.94
C ILE A 166 23.42 -5.75 0.27
N ASP A 167 22.68 -6.10 -0.76
CA ASP A 167 22.87 -7.34 -1.53
C ASP A 167 22.71 -7.06 -3.03
N PRO A 168 23.78 -7.12 -3.83
CA PRO A 168 23.69 -6.97 -5.30
C PRO A 168 22.77 -8.00 -5.98
N ALA A 169 22.49 -9.13 -5.33
CA ALA A 169 21.56 -10.15 -5.81
C ALA A 169 20.11 -9.97 -5.29
N ALA A 170 19.83 -8.86 -4.61
CA ALA A 170 18.48 -8.54 -4.11
C ALA A 170 17.41 -8.75 -5.20
N PRO A 171 16.30 -9.43 -4.92
CA PRO A 171 15.26 -9.75 -5.91
C PRO A 171 14.38 -8.54 -6.24
N VAL A 172 14.96 -7.34 -6.30
CA VAL A 172 14.27 -6.07 -6.53
C VAL A 172 15.03 -5.23 -7.53
N MET A 173 14.35 -4.78 -8.59
CA MET A 173 14.94 -3.92 -9.61
C MET A 173 13.92 -2.97 -10.22
N LEU A 174 14.37 -1.87 -10.79
CA LEU A 174 13.52 -0.96 -11.52
C LEU A 174 13.04 -1.61 -12.83
N TYR A 175 11.78 -1.37 -13.17
CA TYR A 175 11.21 -1.83 -14.44
C TYR A 175 11.54 -0.86 -15.57
N GLU A 176 12.28 -1.35 -16.57
CA GLU A 176 12.76 -0.58 -17.74
C GLU A 176 11.90 -0.78 -19.00
N GLY A 177 10.85 -1.62 -18.90
CA GLY A 177 9.92 -1.87 -20.01
C GLY A 177 10.25 -3.09 -20.87
N SER A 178 11.46 -3.67 -20.77
CA SER A 178 11.91 -4.82 -21.56
C SER A 178 11.85 -6.16 -20.82
N GLN A 179 11.81 -6.13 -19.49
CA GLN A 179 11.77 -7.35 -18.69
C GLN A 179 10.43 -8.11 -18.89
N PRO A 180 10.46 -9.45 -18.99
CA PRO A 180 9.23 -10.23 -19.06
C PRO A 180 8.43 -10.07 -17.77
N VAL A 181 7.12 -9.89 -17.90
CA VAL A 181 6.18 -9.73 -16.77
C VAL A 181 5.28 -10.95 -16.72
N GLU A 182 5.28 -11.66 -15.58
CA GLU A 182 4.54 -12.90 -15.37
C GLU A 182 3.34 -12.72 -14.43
N ALA A 183 3.37 -11.69 -13.58
CA ALA A 183 2.24 -11.27 -12.75
C ALA A 183 2.32 -9.76 -12.49
N VAL A 184 1.19 -9.14 -12.11
CA VAL A 184 1.11 -7.68 -11.86
C VAL A 184 0.39 -7.40 -10.55
N ILE A 185 0.98 -6.52 -9.75
CA ILE A 185 0.28 -5.80 -8.68
C ILE A 185 0.22 -4.34 -9.11
N ALA A 186 -0.98 -3.75 -9.20
CA ALA A 186 -1.11 -2.36 -9.61
C ALA A 186 -2.10 -1.61 -8.72
N THR A 187 -1.67 -0.43 -8.26
CA THR A 187 -2.49 0.49 -7.46
C THR A 187 -2.67 1.78 -8.23
N GLY A 188 -3.91 2.19 -8.43
CA GLY A 188 -4.21 3.42 -9.18
C GLY A 188 -5.67 3.84 -9.07
N SER A 189 -6.03 4.94 -9.74
CA SER A 189 -7.43 5.35 -9.86
C SER A 189 -8.25 4.33 -10.66
N ASP A 190 -9.57 4.41 -10.60
CA ASP A 190 -10.46 3.50 -11.33
C ASP A 190 -10.25 3.56 -12.85
N ASN A 191 -9.88 4.75 -13.37
CA ASN A 191 -9.49 4.91 -14.77
C ASN A 191 -8.18 4.16 -15.09
N ALA A 192 -7.18 4.26 -14.22
CA ALA A 192 -5.92 3.53 -14.36
C ALA A 192 -6.16 2.02 -14.28
N ASN A 193 -7.03 1.57 -13.37
CA ASN A 193 -7.37 0.16 -13.23
C ASN A 193 -8.07 -0.42 -14.45
N ARG A 194 -8.93 0.35 -15.13
CA ARG A 194 -9.52 -0.08 -16.42
C ARG A 194 -8.43 -0.32 -17.47
N TYR A 195 -7.46 0.59 -17.56
CA TYR A 195 -6.31 0.43 -18.45
C TYR A 195 -5.46 -0.80 -18.07
N PHE A 196 -5.13 -0.98 -16.78
CA PHE A 196 -4.33 -2.13 -16.33
C PHE A 196 -5.03 -3.46 -16.59
N ARG A 197 -6.34 -3.53 -16.36
CA ARG A 197 -7.15 -4.73 -16.65
C ARG A 197 -7.09 -5.14 -18.12
N ALA A 198 -7.18 -4.17 -19.02
CA ALA A 198 -7.04 -4.42 -20.45
C ALA A 198 -5.60 -4.79 -20.84
N ARG A 199 -4.62 -4.08 -20.32
CA ARG A 199 -3.20 -4.24 -20.66
C ARG A 199 -2.63 -5.59 -20.21
N TYR A 200 -3.08 -6.10 -19.06
CA TYR A 200 -2.57 -7.31 -18.41
C TYR A 200 -3.60 -8.44 -18.31
N ALA A 201 -4.59 -8.46 -19.21
CA ALA A 201 -5.69 -9.43 -19.19
C ALA A 201 -5.25 -10.90 -19.28
N GLY A 202 -4.05 -11.18 -19.83
CA GLY A 202 -3.54 -12.54 -20.03
C GLY A 202 -2.67 -13.08 -18.89
N ILE A 203 -2.43 -12.31 -17.82
CA ILE A 203 -1.55 -12.72 -16.72
C ILE A 203 -2.22 -12.48 -15.36
N PRO A 204 -1.84 -13.23 -14.31
CA PRO A 204 -2.33 -13.02 -12.96
C PRO A 204 -2.14 -11.57 -12.52
N SER A 205 -3.20 -10.93 -12.03
CA SER A 205 -3.14 -9.52 -11.66
C SER A 205 -3.93 -9.22 -10.39
N LEU A 206 -3.32 -8.46 -9.47
CA LEU A 206 -3.94 -7.87 -8.30
C LEU A 206 -4.07 -6.36 -8.51
N LEU A 207 -5.27 -5.91 -8.85
CA LEU A 207 -5.55 -4.51 -9.16
C LEU A 207 -6.34 -3.87 -8.02
N ARG A 208 -5.89 -2.70 -7.55
CA ARG A 208 -6.47 -1.96 -6.44
C ARG A 208 -6.87 -0.55 -6.86
N GLY A 209 -8.09 -0.17 -6.48
CA GLY A 209 -8.70 1.14 -6.77
C GLY A 209 -8.54 2.15 -5.64
N SER A 210 -9.32 3.22 -5.74
CA SER A 210 -9.40 4.24 -4.72
C SER A 210 -10.22 3.73 -3.53
N ARG A 211 -9.70 3.96 -2.31
CA ARG A 211 -10.37 3.66 -1.05
C ARG A 211 -10.32 4.87 -0.14
N GLN A 212 -11.21 4.93 0.84
CA GLN A 212 -11.26 5.97 1.86
C GLN A 212 -11.44 5.34 3.24
N SER A 213 -11.19 6.12 4.30
CA SER A 213 -11.31 5.65 5.67
C SER A 213 -12.29 6.50 6.45
N VAL A 214 -12.87 5.88 7.47
CA VAL A 214 -13.85 6.50 8.35
C VAL A 214 -13.35 6.53 9.79
N ALA A 215 -13.89 7.46 10.59
CA ALA A 215 -13.82 7.35 12.04
C ALA A 215 -15.23 7.24 12.62
N VAL A 216 -15.40 6.37 13.62
CA VAL A 216 -16.65 6.22 14.37
C VAL A 216 -16.39 6.64 15.80
N LEU A 217 -16.96 7.78 16.19
CA LEU A 217 -16.76 8.41 17.48
C LEU A 217 -17.92 8.06 18.42
N SER A 218 -17.62 7.98 19.69
CA SER A 218 -18.59 7.76 20.78
C SER A 218 -19.14 9.05 21.38
N GLY A 219 -18.50 10.19 21.08
CA GLY A 219 -18.74 11.50 21.73
C GLY A 219 -18.00 11.64 23.07
N ARG A 220 -17.18 10.66 23.46
CA ARG A 220 -16.41 10.63 24.72
C ARG A 220 -14.91 10.54 24.52
N GLU A 221 -14.45 10.86 23.32
CA GLU A 221 -13.04 10.79 22.98
C GLU A 221 -12.21 11.74 23.86
N THR A 222 -11.12 11.21 24.37
CA THR A 222 -10.12 12.00 25.11
C THR A 222 -9.39 12.98 24.20
N GLY A 223 -8.78 14.01 24.78
CA GLY A 223 -7.95 14.93 24.00
C GLY A 223 -6.77 14.24 23.29
N ALA A 224 -6.26 13.10 23.80
CA ALA A 224 -5.23 12.31 23.13
C ALA A 224 -5.80 11.59 21.89
N GLN A 225 -6.98 11.02 21.98
CA GLN A 225 -7.67 10.39 20.84
C GLN A 225 -8.04 11.41 19.76
N LEU A 226 -8.51 12.60 20.14
CA LEU A 226 -8.80 13.66 19.17
C LEU A 226 -7.54 14.19 18.47
N ARG A 227 -6.39 14.26 19.17
CA ARG A 227 -5.10 14.54 18.51
C ARG A 227 -4.69 13.42 17.55
N GLY A 228 -4.91 12.15 17.93
CA GLY A 228 -4.71 11.00 17.05
C GLY A 228 -5.60 11.05 15.81
N LEU A 229 -6.88 11.37 16.00
CA LEU A 229 -7.82 11.55 14.88
C LEU A 229 -7.39 12.69 13.94
N ALA A 230 -6.90 13.79 14.48
CA ALA A 230 -6.36 14.89 13.68
C ALA A 230 -5.18 14.42 12.80
N ASP A 231 -4.29 13.59 13.34
CA ASP A 231 -3.21 12.97 12.57
C ASP A 231 -3.77 11.99 11.51
N ASP A 232 -4.74 11.15 11.84
CA ASP A 232 -5.39 10.23 10.90
C ASP A 232 -6.09 10.96 9.74
N ILE A 233 -6.57 12.19 9.95
CA ILE A 233 -7.20 13.01 8.91
C ILE A 233 -6.15 13.71 8.04
N TRP A 234 -5.17 14.40 8.64
CA TRP A 234 -4.34 15.38 7.95
C TRP A 234 -2.91 14.95 7.63
N ALA A 235 -2.42 13.86 8.19
CA ALA A 235 -1.12 13.33 7.79
C ALA A 235 -1.08 13.09 6.28
N TYR A 236 0.07 13.39 5.68
CA TYR A 236 0.25 13.35 4.22
C TYR A 236 -0.79 14.16 3.46
N SER A 237 -1.25 15.27 4.07
CA SER A 237 -2.27 16.16 3.49
C SER A 237 -3.58 15.45 3.13
N GLY A 238 -3.96 14.41 3.86
CA GLY A 238 -5.18 13.64 3.60
C GLY A 238 -5.20 12.87 2.27
N LEU A 239 -4.05 12.66 1.62
CA LEU A 239 -3.96 12.06 0.29
C LEU A 239 -3.90 10.52 0.30
N GLY A 240 -3.72 9.90 1.47
CA GLY A 240 -3.68 8.44 1.62
C GLY A 240 -5.08 7.81 1.64
N CYS A 241 -5.21 6.57 1.18
CA CYS A 241 -6.46 5.82 1.33
C CYS A 241 -6.82 5.56 2.81
N ARG A 242 -5.83 5.60 3.70
CA ARG A 242 -6.02 5.46 5.15
C ARG A 242 -6.32 6.78 5.86
N SER A 243 -6.34 7.92 5.12
CA SER A 243 -6.73 9.21 5.69
C SER A 243 -8.23 9.22 5.94
N VAL A 244 -8.61 9.56 7.16
CA VAL A 244 -10.02 9.64 7.55
C VAL A 244 -10.68 10.83 6.85
N SER A 245 -11.75 10.56 6.11
CA SER A 245 -12.48 11.56 5.34
C SER A 245 -13.97 11.65 5.71
N LEU A 246 -14.49 10.66 6.45
CA LEU A 246 -15.86 10.64 6.93
C LEU A 246 -15.88 10.30 8.44
N LEU A 247 -16.57 11.12 9.20
CA LEU A 247 -16.79 10.96 10.65
C LEU A 247 -18.23 10.50 10.91
N PHE A 248 -18.40 9.47 11.70
CA PHE A 248 -19.69 9.11 12.28
C PHE A 248 -19.75 9.62 13.73
N LEU A 249 -20.75 10.42 14.05
CA LEU A 249 -20.97 11.03 15.37
C LEU A 249 -22.34 10.66 15.92
N PRO A 250 -22.50 10.43 17.23
CA PRO A 250 -23.82 10.31 17.83
C PRO A 250 -24.64 11.58 17.55
N ARG A 251 -25.96 11.43 17.33
CA ARG A 251 -26.84 12.56 16.91
C ARG A 251 -26.76 13.77 17.81
N ASN A 252 -26.67 13.57 19.11
CA ASN A 252 -26.75 14.63 20.10
C ASN A 252 -25.39 15.17 20.57
N GLU A 253 -24.28 14.64 20.01
CA GLU A 253 -22.96 15.10 20.37
C GLU A 253 -22.50 16.24 19.46
N PRO A 254 -21.75 17.23 20.00
CA PRO A 254 -21.19 18.30 19.18
C PRO A 254 -20.10 17.78 18.23
N GLU A 255 -19.72 18.60 17.25
CA GLU A 255 -18.57 18.31 16.41
C GLU A 255 -17.29 18.21 17.27
N PRO A 256 -16.39 17.26 16.96
CA PRO A 256 -15.15 17.10 17.72
C PRO A 256 -14.26 18.33 17.58
N ALA A 257 -13.69 18.78 18.68
CA ALA A 257 -12.74 19.90 18.73
C ALA A 257 -11.38 19.47 18.16
N LEU A 258 -11.29 19.38 16.83
CA LEU A 258 -10.07 18.96 16.14
C LEU A 258 -9.10 20.14 16.02
N GLN A 259 -7.85 19.91 16.40
CA GLN A 259 -6.77 20.88 16.20
C GLN A 259 -6.04 20.57 14.90
N MET A 260 -6.14 21.46 13.96
CA MET A 260 -5.53 21.30 12.66
C MET A 260 -4.01 21.56 12.71
N PRO A 261 -3.19 20.67 12.15
CA PRO A 261 -1.75 20.91 12.03
C PRO A 261 -1.45 21.96 10.94
N THR A 262 -0.19 22.39 10.85
CA THR A 262 0.27 23.18 9.69
C THR A 262 0.11 22.35 8.42
N VAL A 263 -0.65 22.87 7.47
CA VAL A 263 -0.97 22.16 6.22
C VAL A 263 -0.10 22.60 5.06
N ASN A 264 0.02 21.71 4.08
CA ASN A 264 0.66 21.98 2.81
C ASN A 264 0.00 23.18 2.09
N PRO A 265 0.78 24.11 1.50
CA PRO A 265 0.21 25.24 0.72
C PRO A 265 -0.75 24.78 -0.39
N LYS A 266 -0.48 23.65 -1.05
CA LYS A 266 -1.38 23.09 -2.06
C LYS A 266 -2.72 22.62 -1.47
N TYR A 267 -2.70 22.08 -0.25
CA TYR A 267 -3.90 21.71 0.48
C TYR A 267 -4.74 22.97 0.81
N LYS A 268 -4.08 24.04 1.24
CA LYS A 268 -4.73 25.31 1.51
C LYS A 268 -5.42 25.88 0.26
N ASN A 269 -4.82 25.73 -0.92
CA ASN A 269 -5.46 26.15 -2.18
C ASN A 269 -6.73 25.32 -2.47
N ASN A 270 -6.70 24.01 -2.20
CA ASN A 270 -7.91 23.18 -2.28
C ASN A 270 -9.01 23.66 -1.31
N TYR A 271 -8.63 23.97 -0.06
CA TYR A 271 -9.56 24.49 0.93
C TYR A 271 -10.25 25.78 0.44
N ILE A 272 -9.48 26.76 -0.06
CA ILE A 272 -10.04 28.02 -0.57
C ILE A 272 -11.03 27.75 -1.71
N GLN A 273 -10.67 26.87 -2.65
CA GLN A 273 -11.55 26.49 -3.75
C GLN A 273 -12.84 25.80 -3.26
N GLN A 274 -12.70 24.83 -2.35
CA GLN A 274 -13.84 24.08 -1.83
C GLN A 274 -14.79 24.97 -1.00
N ARG A 275 -14.23 25.91 -0.23
CA ARG A 275 -14.99 26.89 0.53
C ARG A 275 -15.84 27.75 -0.41
N ALA A 276 -15.22 28.33 -1.44
CA ALA A 276 -15.95 29.14 -2.43
C ALA A 276 -17.09 28.35 -3.11
N LEU A 277 -16.83 27.08 -3.45
CA LEU A 277 -17.85 26.21 -4.07
C LEU A 277 -19.03 25.95 -3.12
N LEU A 278 -18.80 25.68 -1.83
CA LEU A 278 -19.87 25.46 -0.86
C LEU A 278 -20.68 26.75 -0.60
N GLU A 279 -20.00 27.91 -0.51
CA GLU A 279 -20.66 29.21 -0.38
C GLU A 279 -21.55 29.52 -1.59
N MET A 280 -21.07 29.29 -2.82
CA MET A 280 -21.88 29.46 -4.05
C MET A 280 -23.09 28.51 -4.08
N GLN A 281 -22.92 27.27 -3.61
CA GLN A 281 -23.99 26.28 -3.52
C GLN A 281 -24.94 26.53 -2.34
N ARG A 282 -24.62 27.47 -1.45
CA ARG A 282 -25.34 27.72 -0.19
C ARG A 282 -25.41 26.48 0.70
N LYS A 283 -24.42 25.59 0.61
CA LYS A 283 -24.34 24.38 1.42
C LYS A 283 -23.71 24.72 2.77
N PRO A 284 -24.34 24.38 3.92
CA PRO A 284 -23.78 24.66 5.23
C PRO A 284 -22.52 23.82 5.46
N PHE A 285 -21.57 24.39 6.18
CA PHE A 285 -20.33 23.74 6.61
C PHE A 285 -19.79 24.36 7.90
N VAL A 286 -18.99 23.60 8.63
CA VAL A 286 -18.17 24.11 9.72
C VAL A 286 -16.75 24.32 9.20
N ASP A 287 -16.20 25.53 9.38
CA ASP A 287 -14.85 25.87 8.96
C ASP A 287 -13.84 25.48 10.06
N LEU A 288 -12.97 24.52 9.77
CA LEU A 288 -11.91 24.04 10.67
C LEU A 288 -10.58 24.81 10.45
N GLY A 289 -10.57 25.91 9.67
CA GLY A 289 -9.39 26.74 9.40
C GLY A 289 -8.65 26.41 8.11
N ALA A 290 -8.56 25.15 7.69
CA ALA A 290 -8.07 24.75 6.37
C ALA A 290 -8.75 23.47 5.84
N SER A 291 -9.77 22.96 6.54
CA SER A 291 -10.70 21.91 6.09
C SER A 291 -12.13 22.34 6.39
N LEU A 292 -13.06 21.77 5.66
CA LEU A 292 -14.49 22.06 5.75
C LEU A 292 -15.21 20.79 6.19
N LEU A 293 -15.87 20.83 7.35
CA LEU A 293 -16.72 19.75 7.81
C LEU A 293 -18.12 19.94 7.24
N VAL A 294 -18.60 18.97 6.49
CA VAL A 294 -19.90 19.02 5.80
C VAL A 294 -20.76 17.88 6.30
N GLU A 295 -21.97 18.16 6.72
CA GLU A 295 -22.91 17.12 7.14
C GLU A 295 -23.44 16.37 5.91
N GLU A 296 -22.89 15.16 5.69
CA GLU A 296 -23.25 14.29 4.59
C GLU A 296 -22.82 12.84 4.89
N ARG A 297 -23.73 11.87 4.65
CA ARG A 297 -23.46 10.43 4.90
C ARG A 297 -22.93 9.77 3.62
N SER A 298 -21.79 10.25 3.13
CA SER A 298 -21.09 9.71 1.96
C SER A 298 -19.61 10.03 2.04
N PHE A 299 -18.77 9.33 1.31
CA PHE A 299 -17.38 9.73 1.17
C PHE A 299 -17.24 11.02 0.38
N PRO A 300 -16.38 11.98 0.82
CA PRO A 300 -16.14 13.20 0.06
C PRO A 300 -15.42 12.90 -1.26
N ASN A 301 -15.74 13.66 -2.28
CA ASN A 301 -15.09 13.58 -3.58
C ASN A 301 -14.02 14.67 -3.80
N ALA A 302 -13.72 15.44 -2.79
CA ALA A 302 -12.79 16.55 -2.86
C ALA A 302 -11.88 16.60 -1.63
N LEU A 303 -10.61 16.89 -1.86
CA LEU A 303 -9.65 17.14 -0.81
C LEU A 303 -10.07 18.37 0.01
N SER A 304 -9.69 18.42 1.28
CA SER A 304 -10.07 19.43 2.27
C SER A 304 -11.57 19.49 2.66
N ARG A 305 -12.37 18.57 2.17
CA ARG A 305 -13.69 18.27 2.74
C ARG A 305 -13.61 17.04 3.63
N ILE A 306 -14.19 17.15 4.81
CA ILE A 306 -14.42 16.05 5.73
C ILE A 306 -15.93 15.93 5.87
N HIS A 307 -16.49 14.77 5.60
CA HIS A 307 -17.91 14.56 5.81
C HIS A 307 -18.18 14.12 7.24
N CYS A 308 -19.36 14.47 7.75
CA CYS A 308 -19.83 14.09 9.06
C CYS A 308 -21.25 13.52 8.94
N ALA A 309 -21.45 12.32 9.42
CA ALA A 309 -22.75 11.66 9.45
C ALA A 309 -23.20 11.44 10.89
N ARG A 310 -24.44 11.80 11.20
CA ARG A 310 -25.03 11.54 12.51
C ARG A 310 -25.64 10.15 12.55
N TYR A 311 -25.48 9.45 13.68
CA TYR A 311 -26.09 8.16 13.91
C TYR A 311 -26.87 8.10 15.24
N ASP A 312 -27.91 7.26 15.28
CA ASP A 312 -28.70 6.99 16.47
C ASP A 312 -28.26 5.68 17.13
N SER A 313 -27.76 4.72 16.35
CA SER A 313 -27.23 3.46 16.84
C SER A 313 -25.97 3.03 16.08
N LEU A 314 -25.09 2.25 16.73
CA LEU A 314 -23.93 1.66 16.07
C LEU A 314 -24.31 0.63 15.01
N ASP A 315 -25.52 0.07 15.07
CA ASP A 315 -25.99 -0.88 14.04
C ASP A 315 -26.19 -0.17 12.70
N GLU A 316 -26.74 1.04 12.69
CA GLU A 316 -26.79 1.86 11.45
C GLU A 316 -25.43 2.11 10.83
N VAL A 317 -24.40 2.28 11.67
CA VAL A 317 -23.03 2.47 11.20
C VAL A 317 -22.49 1.17 10.61
N ARG A 318 -22.72 0.02 11.27
CA ARG A 318 -22.32 -1.31 10.77
C ARG A 318 -22.95 -1.61 9.41
N ASP A 319 -24.25 -1.33 9.26
CA ASP A 319 -24.98 -1.55 8.01
C ASP A 319 -24.39 -0.69 6.89
N TRP A 320 -24.14 0.60 7.18
CA TRP A 320 -23.51 1.51 6.21
C TRP A 320 -22.10 1.05 5.82
N LEU A 321 -21.27 0.61 6.78
CA LEU A 321 -19.93 0.10 6.50
C LEU A 321 -19.95 -1.16 5.64
N ALA A 322 -20.92 -2.06 5.89
CA ALA A 322 -21.10 -3.28 5.10
C ALA A 322 -21.54 -2.95 3.66
N GLU A 323 -22.42 -1.99 3.48
CA GLU A 323 -22.87 -1.54 2.15
C GLU A 323 -21.74 -0.87 1.34
N HIS A 324 -20.77 -0.21 2.01
CA HIS A 324 -19.67 0.52 1.37
C HIS A 324 -18.31 -0.18 1.54
N ASP A 325 -18.31 -1.48 1.80
CA ASP A 325 -17.12 -2.27 2.08
C ASP A 325 -16.07 -2.18 0.95
N ASP A 326 -16.52 -2.12 -0.29
CA ASP A 326 -15.69 -2.00 -1.48
C ASP A 326 -15.00 -0.63 -1.64
N GLN A 327 -15.42 0.40 -0.88
CA GLN A 327 -14.83 1.73 -0.84
C GLN A 327 -14.00 1.99 0.44
N LEU A 328 -14.07 1.07 1.42
CA LEU A 328 -13.51 1.25 2.74
C LEU A 328 -12.08 0.70 2.84
N GLN A 329 -11.15 1.49 3.43
CA GLN A 329 -9.78 1.04 3.75
C GLN A 329 -9.63 0.69 5.23
N CYS A 330 -9.95 1.58 6.14
CA CYS A 330 -9.91 1.28 7.57
C CYS A 330 -10.97 2.08 8.35
N VAL A 331 -11.23 1.63 9.60
CA VAL A 331 -12.19 2.20 10.54
C VAL A 331 -11.45 2.59 11.81
N VAL A 332 -11.31 3.88 12.05
CA VAL A 332 -10.74 4.42 13.30
C VAL A 332 -11.84 4.45 14.34
N SER A 333 -11.74 3.64 15.38
CA SER A 333 -12.78 3.59 16.44
C SER A 333 -12.32 2.81 17.65
N GLU A 334 -12.86 3.14 18.83
CA GLU A 334 -12.83 2.31 20.02
C GLU A 334 -14.21 1.76 20.42
N CYS A 335 -15.29 2.34 19.89
CA CYS A 335 -16.66 1.96 20.23
C CYS A 335 -17.30 0.96 19.25
N LEU A 336 -16.66 0.69 18.10
CA LEU A 336 -17.17 -0.21 17.07
C LEU A 336 -16.15 -1.34 16.77
N ALA A 337 -16.60 -2.59 16.83
CA ALA A 337 -15.81 -3.74 16.37
C ALA A 337 -15.91 -3.87 14.85
N HIS A 338 -14.77 -3.97 14.15
CA HIS A 338 -14.67 -4.16 12.71
C HIS A 338 -13.36 -4.87 12.36
N SER A 339 -13.31 -5.69 11.30
CA SER A 339 -12.10 -6.42 10.88
C SER A 339 -10.93 -5.49 10.54
N ARG A 340 -11.22 -4.31 9.96
CA ARG A 340 -10.26 -3.26 9.60
C ARG A 340 -10.20 -2.12 10.61
N ARG A 341 -10.56 -2.40 11.89
CA ARG A 341 -10.50 -1.41 12.96
C ARG A 341 -9.04 -1.08 13.31
N VAL A 342 -8.78 0.21 13.50
CA VAL A 342 -7.51 0.73 14.05
C VAL A 342 -7.80 1.72 15.17
N ASP A 343 -6.83 1.89 16.06
CA ASP A 343 -6.92 2.87 17.14
C ASP A 343 -6.67 4.30 16.61
N PHE A 344 -7.13 5.31 17.34
CA PHE A 344 -6.89 6.72 17.01
C PHE A 344 -5.38 7.03 16.90
N GLY A 345 -4.98 7.69 15.82
CA GLY A 345 -3.59 8.01 15.51
C GLY A 345 -2.79 6.84 14.93
N ARG A 346 -3.45 5.73 14.57
CA ARG A 346 -2.78 4.55 14.01
C ARG A 346 -3.14 4.27 12.55
N ALA A 347 -4.03 5.03 11.93
CA ALA A 347 -4.41 4.81 10.54
C ALA A 347 -3.21 4.87 9.58
N GLN A 348 -2.25 5.75 9.85
CA GLN A 348 -1.08 5.95 8.99
C GLN A 348 0.14 5.06 9.34
N SER A 349 -0.03 4.13 10.27
CA SER A 349 1.01 3.18 10.70
C SER A 349 0.48 1.74 10.64
N PRO A 350 0.18 1.21 9.45
CA PRO A 350 -0.38 -0.13 9.29
C PRO A 350 0.60 -1.21 9.75
N ALA A 351 0.08 -2.26 10.39
CA ALA A 351 0.84 -3.47 10.65
C ALA A 351 1.07 -4.27 9.36
N LEU A 352 1.99 -5.24 9.38
CA LEU A 352 2.25 -6.13 8.24
C LEU A 352 1.03 -6.99 7.86
N THR A 353 0.06 -7.12 8.76
CA THR A 353 -1.22 -7.83 8.54
C THR A 353 -2.35 -6.94 8.06
N ASP A 354 -2.15 -5.61 8.02
CA ASP A 354 -3.16 -4.64 7.56
C ASP A 354 -3.10 -4.47 6.03
N TYR A 355 -3.48 -5.51 5.31
CA TYR A 355 -3.37 -5.55 3.85
C TYR A 355 -4.18 -4.43 3.18
N PRO A 356 -3.62 -3.82 2.11
CA PRO A 356 -4.38 -2.87 1.30
C PRO A 356 -5.63 -3.53 0.70
N ASP A 357 -6.77 -2.84 0.78
CA ASP A 357 -8.07 -3.30 0.30
C ASP A 357 -8.56 -4.61 0.96
N ASP A 358 -8.05 -4.94 2.16
CA ASP A 358 -8.33 -6.19 2.87
C ASP A 358 -8.00 -7.45 2.02
N ARG A 359 -7.03 -7.31 1.09
CA ARG A 359 -6.59 -8.40 0.22
C ARG A 359 -5.23 -8.91 0.65
N ASP A 360 -5.20 -10.13 1.14
CA ASP A 360 -3.96 -10.80 1.53
C ASP A 360 -3.04 -10.99 0.32
N VAL A 361 -2.07 -10.09 0.19
CA VAL A 361 -1.10 -10.07 -0.91
C VAL A 361 -0.19 -11.29 -0.87
N LEU A 362 0.23 -11.75 0.33
CA LEU A 362 1.09 -12.93 0.44
C LEU A 362 0.34 -14.21 0.08
N ALA A 363 -0.91 -14.37 0.52
CA ALA A 363 -1.74 -15.49 0.10
C ALA A 363 -1.93 -15.51 -1.41
N TRP A 364 -2.18 -14.34 -2.03
CA TRP A 364 -2.28 -14.24 -3.50
C TRP A 364 -0.97 -14.60 -4.19
N LEU A 365 0.18 -14.09 -3.73
CA LEU A 365 1.49 -14.42 -4.29
C LEU A 365 1.80 -15.91 -4.16
N ALA A 366 1.40 -16.55 -3.05
CA ALA A 366 1.54 -17.99 -2.87
C ALA A 366 0.78 -18.81 -3.93
N THR A 367 -0.32 -18.29 -4.50
CA THR A 367 -1.04 -18.95 -5.59
C THR A 367 -0.26 -18.98 -6.90
N LEU A 368 0.73 -18.10 -7.06
CA LEU A 368 1.60 -18.09 -8.24
C LEU A 368 2.62 -19.24 -8.25
N ASN A 369 2.76 -19.95 -7.13
CA ASN A 369 3.74 -21.01 -6.91
C ASN A 369 3.27 -22.40 -7.38
N GLY A 370 2.01 -22.49 -7.86
CA GLY A 370 1.36 -23.74 -8.28
C GLY A 370 1.32 -23.97 -9.77
#